data_dab8db205ca1ba957d189b7e4074c7dd
#
_entry.id   dab8db205ca1ba957d189b7e4074c7dd
#
_cell.length_a   1.000
_cell.length_b   1.000
_cell.length_c   1.000
_cell.angle_alpha   90.00
_cell.angle_beta   90.00
_cell.angle_gamma   90.00
#
_symmetry.space_group_name_H-M   'P 1'
#
loop_
_entity.id
_entity.type
_entity.pdbx_description
1 polymer ?
#
loop_
_entity_poly.entity_id
_entity_poly.type
_entity_poly.pdbx_seq_one_letter_code
_entity_poly.pdbx_strand_id
1 'polypeptide(L)'
;MKLAVKTLENKDAGQIDLDESVFGIEVKNDVLHRAVHWQRNKSRSGTHKTKDVSEVAGSGKKPHAQKGTGHARAGQRRRPQTVGGGRVFGPVVRSHATDLPKKVRKLAMKMALSAKAKDNKLVIIEDAVVKTHKTKSMATALKKMGLESALIVGGKEIDANFARATANLPKIDVLPSVGANVYDIIRRDTLVLTKDAVNELTERLKG
;
A
#
# COMPACT_ATOMS: atom_id res chain seq x y z
N MET A 1 -22.11 -6.57 -16.16
CA MET A 1 -21.35 -5.55 -16.94
C MET A 1 -20.36 -6.27 -17.84
N LYS A 2 -20.42 -6.05 -19.19
CA LYS A 2 -19.54 -6.75 -20.17
C LYS A 2 -18.33 -5.90 -20.51
N LEU A 3 -17.14 -6.50 -20.44
CA LEU A 3 -15.88 -5.86 -20.86
C LEU A 3 -15.15 -6.73 -21.88
N ALA A 4 -14.47 -6.06 -22.82
CA ALA A 4 -13.62 -6.73 -23.79
C ALA A 4 -12.35 -7.27 -23.12
N VAL A 5 -11.96 -8.47 -23.48
CA VAL A 5 -10.71 -9.11 -23.06
C VAL A 5 -9.68 -8.90 -24.16
N LYS A 6 -8.47 -8.51 -23.78
CA LYS A 6 -7.35 -8.24 -24.68
C LYS A 6 -6.21 -9.21 -24.46
N THR A 7 -5.44 -9.47 -25.48
CA THR A 7 -4.13 -10.13 -25.35
C THR A 7 -3.04 -9.12 -25.01
N LEU A 8 -1.86 -9.56 -24.55
CA LEU A 8 -0.68 -8.70 -24.35
C LEU A 8 -0.23 -7.97 -25.62
N GLU A 9 -0.67 -8.41 -26.79
CA GLU A 9 -0.44 -7.75 -28.10
C GLU A 9 -1.51 -6.70 -28.44
N ASN A 10 -2.45 -6.41 -27.54
CA ASN A 10 -3.60 -5.52 -27.72
C ASN A 10 -4.62 -6.01 -28.78
N LYS A 11 -4.72 -7.33 -28.99
CA LYS A 11 -5.75 -7.95 -29.85
C LYS A 11 -6.94 -8.35 -28.99
N ASP A 12 -8.14 -8.29 -29.56
CA ASP A 12 -9.35 -8.72 -28.87
C ASP A 12 -9.39 -10.26 -28.73
N ALA A 13 -9.62 -10.75 -27.50
CA ALA A 13 -9.68 -12.16 -27.12
C ALA A 13 -11.06 -12.58 -26.56
N GLY A 14 -12.11 -11.82 -26.87
CA GLY A 14 -13.48 -12.09 -26.42
C GLY A 14 -14.02 -11.10 -25.40
N GLN A 15 -15.05 -11.51 -24.70
CA GLN A 15 -15.70 -10.70 -23.65
C GLN A 15 -15.87 -11.51 -22.38
N ILE A 16 -15.88 -10.83 -21.25
CA ILE A 16 -16.15 -11.41 -19.93
C ILE A 16 -17.27 -10.63 -19.25
N ASP A 17 -18.16 -11.34 -18.56
CA ASP A 17 -19.18 -10.72 -17.74
C ASP A 17 -18.67 -10.48 -16.32
N LEU A 18 -18.64 -9.23 -15.88
CA LEU A 18 -18.27 -8.82 -14.53
C LEU A 18 -19.51 -8.77 -13.63
N ASP A 19 -19.35 -9.29 -12.42
CA ASP A 19 -20.41 -9.28 -11.41
C ASP A 19 -20.63 -7.88 -10.85
N GLU A 20 -21.86 -7.37 -10.98
CA GLU A 20 -22.24 -6.05 -10.48
C GLU A 20 -22.15 -5.92 -8.95
N SER A 21 -22.28 -7.04 -8.21
CA SER A 21 -22.10 -7.03 -6.75
C SER A 21 -20.68 -6.74 -6.29
N VAL A 22 -19.70 -6.81 -7.22
CA VAL A 22 -18.27 -6.56 -6.95
C VAL A 22 -17.77 -5.33 -7.70
N PHE A 23 -18.18 -5.15 -8.96
CA PHE A 23 -17.66 -4.10 -9.85
C PHE A 23 -18.64 -2.96 -10.09
N GLY A 24 -19.88 -3.05 -9.60
CA GLY A 24 -20.94 -2.06 -9.80
C GLY A 24 -21.35 -1.28 -8.54
N ILE A 25 -20.61 -1.37 -7.46
CA ILE A 25 -20.98 -0.74 -6.18
C ILE A 25 -20.73 0.78 -6.22
N GLU A 26 -21.62 1.54 -5.58
CA GLU A 26 -21.45 2.99 -5.37
C GLU A 26 -20.16 3.28 -4.57
N VAL A 27 -19.32 4.16 -5.09
CA VAL A 27 -18.02 4.49 -4.49
C VAL A 27 -18.18 5.54 -3.41
N LYS A 28 -17.75 5.23 -2.18
CA LYS A 28 -17.67 6.15 -1.05
C LYS A 28 -16.21 6.42 -0.70
N ASN A 29 -15.77 7.64 -0.94
CA ASN A 29 -14.37 8.06 -0.72
C ASN A 29 -13.92 7.91 0.73
N ASP A 30 -14.81 8.09 1.72
CA ASP A 30 -14.49 7.91 3.14
C ASP A 30 -14.05 6.47 3.44
N VAL A 31 -14.75 5.47 2.90
CA VAL A 31 -14.41 4.06 3.11
C VAL A 31 -13.05 3.72 2.46
N LEU A 32 -12.79 4.23 1.26
CA LEU A 32 -11.51 4.07 0.57
C LEU A 32 -10.37 4.74 1.36
N HIS A 33 -10.58 5.96 1.83
CA HIS A 33 -9.60 6.68 2.65
C HIS A 33 -9.25 5.91 3.93
N ARG A 34 -10.25 5.41 4.65
CA ARG A 34 -10.03 4.58 5.86
C ARG A 34 -9.21 3.33 5.56
N ALA A 35 -9.49 2.65 4.45
CA ALA A 35 -8.74 1.45 4.05
C ALA A 35 -7.28 1.77 3.70
N VAL A 36 -7.03 2.83 2.93
CA VAL A 36 -5.68 3.31 2.60
C VAL A 36 -4.92 3.73 3.86
N HIS A 37 -5.56 4.48 4.75
CA HIS A 37 -4.96 4.92 6.01
C HIS A 37 -4.60 3.72 6.91
N TRP A 38 -5.50 2.73 7.01
CA TRP A 38 -5.24 1.48 7.72
C TRP A 38 -4.02 0.74 7.17
N GLN A 39 -3.92 0.56 5.85
CA GLN A 39 -2.78 -0.12 5.23
C GLN A 39 -1.46 0.64 5.45
N ARG A 40 -1.46 1.97 5.28
CA ARG A 40 -0.27 2.81 5.52
C ARG A 40 0.16 2.82 6.98
N ASN A 41 -0.78 2.83 7.92
CA ASN A 41 -0.45 2.75 9.34
C ASN A 41 0.16 1.41 9.71
N LYS A 42 -0.34 0.31 9.15
CA LYS A 42 0.21 -1.04 9.39
C LYS A 42 1.64 -1.19 8.86
N SER A 43 2.00 -0.49 7.78
CA SER A 43 3.36 -0.56 7.20
C SER A 43 4.40 0.29 7.95
N ARG A 44 3.96 1.16 8.87
CA ARG A 44 4.87 2.00 9.64
C ARG A 44 5.61 1.21 10.70
N SER A 45 6.94 1.28 10.71
CA SER A 45 7.78 0.59 11.71
C SER A 45 7.77 1.25 13.10
N GLY A 46 7.50 2.56 13.17
CA GLY A 46 7.38 3.30 14.45
C GLY A 46 8.64 3.36 15.31
N THR A 47 9.81 3.32 14.71
CA THR A 47 11.12 3.24 15.39
C THR A 47 11.65 4.58 15.91
N HIS A 48 10.86 5.63 15.90
CA HIS A 48 11.24 6.95 16.40
C HIS A 48 11.22 6.98 17.93
N LYS A 49 12.31 7.51 18.52
CA LYS A 49 12.45 7.64 19.95
C LYS A 49 13.35 8.82 20.32
N THR A 50 13.00 9.53 21.38
CA THR A 50 13.88 10.50 22.05
C THR A 50 14.35 9.93 23.38
N LYS A 51 15.52 10.37 23.82
CA LYS A 51 16.06 9.94 25.12
C LYS A 51 15.35 10.65 26.25
N ASP A 52 14.87 9.88 27.22
CA ASP A 52 14.30 10.34 28.46
C ASP A 52 15.42 10.76 29.44
N VAL A 53 15.07 11.43 30.55
CA VAL A 53 16.01 11.88 31.57
C VAL A 53 16.87 10.73 32.12
N SER A 54 16.30 9.53 32.23
CA SER A 54 17.00 8.31 32.64
C SER A 54 17.98 7.77 31.61
N GLU A 55 17.74 8.00 30.32
CA GLU A 55 18.47 7.43 29.20
C GLU A 55 19.62 8.33 28.70
N VAL A 56 19.58 9.62 29.07
CA VAL A 56 20.66 10.56 28.70
C VAL A 56 21.91 10.25 29.51
N ALA A 57 23.06 10.14 28.85
CA ALA A 57 24.33 9.99 29.53
C ALA A 57 24.67 11.24 30.37
N GLY A 58 25.14 11.03 31.57
CA GLY A 58 25.52 12.12 32.46
C GLY A 58 25.30 11.77 33.92
N SER A 59 25.85 12.59 34.84
CA SER A 59 25.71 12.40 36.27
C SER A 59 24.30 12.68 36.77
N GLY A 60 23.75 11.79 37.59
CA GLY A 60 22.53 12.03 38.37
C GLY A 60 22.77 12.79 39.67
N LYS A 61 24.05 13.08 40.01
CA LYS A 61 24.40 13.80 41.25
C LYS A 61 23.88 15.24 41.17
N LYS A 62 23.40 15.72 42.34
CA LYS A 62 22.99 17.14 42.51
C LYS A 62 24.20 18.06 42.26
N PRO A 63 24.13 19.05 41.35
CA PRO A 63 25.27 19.87 40.94
C PRO A 63 25.84 20.75 42.07
N HIS A 64 24.98 21.23 42.96
CA HIS A 64 25.32 22.11 44.10
C HIS A 64 24.31 21.98 45.21
N ALA A 65 24.61 22.54 46.40
CA ALA A 65 23.72 22.54 47.54
C ALA A 65 22.40 23.27 47.24
N GLN A 66 21.32 22.92 48.00
CA GLN A 66 19.98 23.45 47.78
C GLN A 66 19.88 24.96 48.06
N LYS A 67 20.68 25.46 48.99
CA LYS A 67 20.75 26.88 49.44
C LYS A 67 22.20 27.29 49.67
N GLY A 68 22.46 28.59 49.72
CA GLY A 68 23.79 29.15 50.08
C GLY A 68 24.78 29.28 48.89
N THR A 69 24.39 28.97 47.66
CA THR A 69 25.30 28.96 46.49
C THR A 69 25.10 30.16 45.55
N GLY A 70 24.02 30.93 45.74
CA GLY A 70 23.68 32.01 44.80
C GLY A 70 23.16 31.56 43.44
N HIS A 71 23.18 30.25 43.13
CA HIS A 71 22.70 29.67 41.86
C HIS A 71 21.25 29.21 41.94
N ALA A 72 20.59 29.12 40.77
CA ALA A 72 19.26 28.57 40.67
C ALA A 72 19.25 27.08 41.10
N ARG A 73 18.23 26.67 41.86
CA ARG A 73 18.11 25.31 42.38
C ARG A 73 18.13 24.27 41.25
N ALA A 74 18.92 23.23 41.35
CA ALA A 74 19.04 22.17 40.38
C ALA A 74 19.02 20.78 41.02
N GLY A 75 18.20 19.87 40.50
CA GLY A 75 18.17 18.48 40.95
C GLY A 75 19.30 17.64 40.33
N GLN A 76 19.39 17.68 39.00
CA GLN A 76 20.43 16.94 38.25
C GLN A 76 20.76 17.65 36.95
N ARG A 77 21.90 17.31 36.33
CA ARG A 77 22.32 17.90 35.03
C ARG A 77 21.50 17.43 33.85
N ARG A 78 20.92 16.24 33.90
CA ARG A 78 20.13 15.62 32.82
C ARG A 78 18.68 16.11 32.72
N ARG A 79 18.28 17.05 33.58
CA ARG A 79 16.93 17.62 33.57
C ARG A 79 16.56 18.28 32.25
N PRO A 80 15.27 18.31 31.84
CA PRO A 80 14.85 18.83 30.53
C PRO A 80 15.19 20.32 30.31
N GLN A 81 15.27 21.11 31.39
CA GLN A 81 15.57 22.56 31.30
C GLN A 81 17.02 22.87 30.98
N THR A 82 17.92 21.88 31.02
CA THR A 82 19.35 22.07 30.73
C THR A 82 19.66 21.70 29.32
N VAL A 83 20.62 22.41 28.71
CA VAL A 83 21.15 22.07 27.39
C VAL A 83 21.75 20.66 27.45
N GLY A 84 21.34 19.80 26.51
CA GLY A 84 21.72 18.39 26.50
C GLY A 84 20.94 17.49 27.49
N GLY A 85 19.92 18.01 28.16
CA GLY A 85 19.04 17.23 29.04
C GLY A 85 18.04 16.34 28.29
N GLY A 86 17.34 15.48 29.02
CA GLY A 86 16.33 14.56 28.45
C GLY A 86 15.10 15.27 27.93
N ARG A 87 14.40 14.63 27.01
CA ARG A 87 13.12 15.10 26.47
C ARG A 87 11.96 14.59 27.31
N VAL A 88 11.00 15.45 27.71
CA VAL A 88 9.89 15.05 28.61
C VAL A 88 8.81 14.28 27.85
N PHE A 89 8.21 14.87 26.83
CA PHE A 89 7.10 14.30 26.07
C PHE A 89 7.52 14.04 24.62
N GLY A 90 8.68 13.42 24.45
CA GLY A 90 9.16 13.07 23.10
C GLY A 90 8.50 11.82 22.54
N PRO A 91 8.68 11.55 21.24
CA PRO A 91 8.20 10.32 20.65
C PRO A 91 8.85 9.10 21.27
N VAL A 92 8.05 8.05 21.45
CA VAL A 92 8.50 6.73 21.92
C VAL A 92 8.23 5.67 20.85
N VAL A 93 9.02 4.60 20.87
CA VAL A 93 8.80 3.45 19.96
C VAL A 93 7.42 2.87 20.21
N ARG A 94 6.59 2.84 19.17
CA ARG A 94 5.24 2.27 19.25
C ARG A 94 4.79 1.69 17.92
N SER A 95 3.92 0.72 17.95
CA SER A 95 3.18 0.28 16.76
C SER A 95 2.16 1.35 16.37
N HIS A 96 2.08 1.63 15.06
CA HIS A 96 1.05 2.49 14.47
C HIS A 96 -0.12 1.68 13.89
N ALA A 97 -0.07 0.34 14.01
CA ALA A 97 -1.13 -0.53 13.50
C ALA A 97 -2.48 -0.18 14.16
N THR A 98 -3.48 -0.04 13.33
CA THR A 98 -4.88 0.15 13.73
C THR A 98 -5.72 -0.99 13.16
N ASP A 99 -6.84 -1.30 13.78
CA ASP A 99 -7.75 -2.32 13.27
C ASP A 99 -8.85 -1.72 12.40
N LEU A 100 -9.19 -2.45 11.33
CA LEU A 100 -10.33 -2.17 10.48
C LEU A 100 -11.16 -3.46 10.32
N PRO A 101 -12.49 -3.42 10.58
CA PRO A 101 -13.35 -4.60 10.49
C PRO A 101 -13.24 -5.29 9.13
N LYS A 102 -13.27 -6.63 9.11
CA LYS A 102 -13.15 -7.44 7.89
C LYS A 102 -14.20 -7.07 6.83
N LYS A 103 -15.45 -6.81 7.25
CA LYS A 103 -16.54 -6.39 6.34
C LYS A 103 -16.22 -5.05 5.67
N VAL A 104 -15.66 -4.08 6.40
CA VAL A 104 -15.28 -2.76 5.84
C VAL A 104 -14.13 -2.90 4.86
N ARG A 105 -13.14 -3.78 5.14
CA ARG A 105 -12.04 -4.06 4.21
C ARG A 105 -12.53 -4.71 2.90
N LYS A 106 -13.47 -5.67 2.98
CA LYS A 106 -14.10 -6.27 1.79
C LYS A 106 -14.86 -5.22 0.98
N LEU A 107 -15.66 -4.38 1.66
CA LEU A 107 -16.40 -3.30 1.02
C LEU A 107 -15.48 -2.30 0.32
N ALA A 108 -14.40 -1.88 0.98
CA ALA A 108 -13.40 -0.99 0.39
C ALA A 108 -12.75 -1.58 -0.86
N MET A 109 -12.45 -2.88 -0.87
CA MET A 109 -11.92 -3.56 -2.06
C MET A 109 -12.92 -3.54 -3.21
N LYS A 110 -14.19 -3.89 -2.97
CA LYS A 110 -15.26 -3.82 -3.97
C LYS A 110 -15.40 -2.40 -4.54
N MET A 111 -15.39 -1.38 -3.67
CA MET A 111 -15.44 0.02 -4.09
C MET A 111 -14.24 0.45 -4.92
N ALA A 112 -13.02 -0.01 -4.60
CA ALA A 112 -11.83 0.29 -5.38
C ALA A 112 -11.90 -0.30 -6.79
N LEU A 113 -12.37 -1.55 -6.92
CA LEU A 113 -12.60 -2.19 -8.21
C LEU A 113 -13.69 -1.47 -9.01
N SER A 114 -14.81 -1.12 -8.36
CA SER A 114 -15.93 -0.39 -8.96
C SER A 114 -15.52 1.01 -9.43
N ALA A 115 -14.65 1.72 -8.69
CA ALA A 115 -14.12 3.02 -9.09
C ALA A 115 -13.33 2.91 -10.40
N LYS A 116 -12.43 1.91 -10.52
CA LYS A 116 -11.68 1.68 -11.75
C LYS A 116 -12.55 1.30 -12.94
N ALA A 117 -13.60 0.50 -12.69
CA ALA A 117 -14.57 0.13 -13.73
C ALA A 117 -15.37 1.34 -14.20
N LYS A 118 -15.86 2.19 -13.28
CA LYS A 118 -16.63 3.40 -13.58
C LYS A 118 -15.82 4.44 -14.35
N ASP A 119 -14.54 4.59 -14.02
CA ASP A 119 -13.62 5.53 -14.68
C ASP A 119 -13.09 5.01 -16.03
N ASN A 120 -13.52 3.83 -16.50
CA ASN A 120 -12.99 3.14 -17.69
C ASN A 120 -11.47 2.89 -17.62
N LYS A 121 -10.94 2.73 -16.40
CA LYS A 121 -9.53 2.43 -16.12
C LYS A 121 -9.31 0.97 -15.73
N LEU A 122 -10.24 0.10 -16.07
CA LEU A 122 -10.16 -1.35 -15.91
C LEU A 122 -9.94 -2.01 -17.27
N VAL A 123 -8.85 -2.75 -17.38
CA VAL A 123 -8.51 -3.53 -18.58
C VAL A 123 -8.45 -5.00 -18.20
N ILE A 124 -9.01 -5.86 -19.02
CA ILE A 124 -8.95 -7.31 -18.80
C ILE A 124 -8.05 -7.92 -19.85
N ILE A 125 -7.08 -8.71 -19.40
CA ILE A 125 -6.19 -9.48 -20.26
C ILE A 125 -6.50 -10.96 -20.14
N GLU A 126 -6.23 -11.71 -21.20
CA GLU A 126 -6.41 -13.15 -21.21
C GLU A 126 -5.48 -13.81 -20.20
N ASP A 127 -4.17 -13.70 -20.41
CA ASP A 127 -3.13 -14.24 -19.57
C ASP A 127 -1.94 -13.29 -19.44
N ALA A 128 -1.20 -13.41 -18.34
CA ALA A 128 0.03 -12.68 -18.06
C ALA A 128 1.26 -13.61 -18.17
N VAL A 129 1.38 -14.34 -19.28
CA VAL A 129 2.47 -15.30 -19.53
C VAL A 129 3.36 -14.82 -20.67
N VAL A 130 4.68 -14.87 -20.48
CA VAL A 130 5.67 -14.51 -21.49
C VAL A 130 6.77 -15.55 -21.62
N LYS A 131 7.18 -15.82 -22.87
CA LYS A 131 8.24 -16.80 -23.15
C LYS A 131 9.61 -16.34 -22.69
N THR A 132 9.89 -15.04 -22.69
CA THR A 132 11.20 -14.46 -22.37
C THR A 132 11.06 -13.32 -21.36
N HIS A 133 11.99 -13.23 -20.41
CA HIS A 133 12.01 -12.21 -19.37
C HIS A 133 12.65 -10.86 -19.80
N LYS A 134 12.63 -10.54 -21.12
CA LYS A 134 13.21 -9.27 -21.63
C LYS A 134 12.32 -8.07 -21.31
N THR A 135 12.83 -7.14 -20.50
CA THR A 135 12.14 -5.90 -20.11
C THR A 135 11.79 -5.01 -21.29
N LYS A 136 12.67 -4.91 -22.31
CA LYS A 136 12.45 -4.09 -23.52
C LYS A 136 11.20 -4.53 -24.31
N SER A 137 11.01 -5.84 -24.48
CA SER A 137 9.85 -6.37 -25.19
C SER A 137 8.56 -6.09 -24.42
N MET A 138 8.58 -6.25 -23.09
CA MET A 138 7.44 -5.97 -22.23
C MET A 138 7.10 -4.47 -22.20
N ALA A 139 8.10 -3.59 -22.09
CA ALA A 139 7.89 -2.15 -22.14
C ALA A 139 7.20 -1.72 -23.46
N THR A 140 7.60 -2.32 -24.58
CA THR A 140 6.98 -2.04 -25.88
C THR A 140 5.53 -2.55 -25.95
N ALA A 141 5.25 -3.73 -25.39
CA ALA A 141 3.89 -4.29 -25.34
C ALA A 141 2.96 -3.42 -24.48
N LEU A 142 3.38 -3.04 -23.27
CA LEU A 142 2.59 -2.19 -22.36
C LEU A 142 2.36 -0.78 -22.94
N LYS A 143 3.35 -0.21 -23.62
CA LYS A 143 3.17 1.08 -24.36
C LYS A 143 2.15 0.98 -25.48
N LYS A 144 2.13 -0.12 -26.25
CA LYS A 144 1.12 -0.36 -27.30
C LYS A 144 -0.30 -0.47 -26.74
N MET A 145 -0.44 -0.95 -25.49
CA MET A 145 -1.71 -0.99 -24.78
C MET A 145 -2.08 0.35 -24.12
N GLY A 146 -1.21 1.38 -24.15
CA GLY A 146 -1.42 2.66 -23.49
C GLY A 146 -1.25 2.61 -21.96
N LEU A 147 -0.54 1.60 -21.44
CA LEU A 147 -0.36 1.38 -20.01
C LEU A 147 0.95 2.05 -19.52
N GLU A 148 0.87 3.32 -19.12
CA GLU A 148 2.01 4.05 -18.54
C GLU A 148 2.13 3.87 -17.03
N SER A 149 1.00 3.77 -16.32
CA SER A 149 0.91 3.54 -14.87
C SER A 149 -0.17 2.50 -14.61
N ALA A 150 0.24 1.26 -14.34
CA ALA A 150 -0.69 0.15 -14.22
C ALA A 150 -0.35 -0.79 -13.06
N LEU A 151 -1.39 -1.30 -12.40
CA LEU A 151 -1.32 -2.47 -11.54
C LEU A 151 -1.85 -3.67 -12.31
N ILE A 152 -1.03 -4.69 -12.47
CA ILE A 152 -1.41 -5.94 -13.12
C ILE A 152 -1.65 -6.99 -12.04
N VAL A 153 -2.84 -7.56 -12.00
CA VAL A 153 -3.19 -8.62 -11.06
C VAL A 153 -3.38 -9.92 -11.83
N GLY A 154 -2.51 -10.87 -11.55
CA GLY A 154 -2.58 -12.24 -12.07
C GLY A 154 -3.45 -13.16 -11.22
N GLY A 155 -3.56 -14.43 -11.60
CA GLY A 155 -4.17 -15.49 -10.78
C GLY A 155 -3.41 -15.76 -9.49
N LYS A 156 -3.57 -16.94 -8.92
CA LYS A 156 -2.89 -17.35 -7.66
C LYS A 156 -1.37 -17.28 -7.81
N GLU A 157 -0.87 -17.75 -8.94
CA GLU A 157 0.55 -17.73 -9.28
C GLU A 157 0.80 -16.79 -10.46
N ILE A 158 1.93 -16.10 -10.41
CA ILE A 158 2.38 -15.22 -11.48
C ILE A 158 3.50 -15.92 -12.22
N ASP A 159 3.49 -15.88 -13.54
CA ASP A 159 4.61 -16.38 -14.35
C ASP A 159 5.92 -15.68 -13.97
N ALA A 160 6.95 -16.47 -13.65
CA ALA A 160 8.25 -15.97 -13.21
C ALA A 160 8.94 -15.10 -14.26
N ASN A 161 8.76 -15.40 -15.55
CA ASN A 161 9.33 -14.60 -16.63
C ASN A 161 8.61 -13.25 -16.76
N PHE A 162 7.28 -13.25 -16.59
CA PHE A 162 6.48 -12.02 -16.60
C PHE A 162 6.85 -11.12 -15.41
N ALA A 163 6.95 -11.68 -14.19
CA ALA A 163 7.34 -10.94 -13.00
C ALA A 163 8.74 -10.31 -13.16
N ARG A 164 9.73 -11.05 -13.67
CA ARG A 164 11.08 -10.52 -13.93
C ARG A 164 11.11 -9.45 -15.03
N ALA A 165 10.31 -9.63 -16.09
CA ALA A 165 10.24 -8.68 -17.21
C ALA A 165 9.65 -7.34 -16.80
N THR A 166 8.73 -7.33 -15.82
CA THR A 166 8.00 -6.13 -15.35
C THR A 166 8.65 -5.46 -14.14
N ALA A 167 9.40 -6.17 -13.30
CA ALA A 167 9.94 -5.69 -12.03
C ALA A 167 10.74 -4.37 -12.12
N ASN A 168 11.45 -4.13 -13.22
CA ASN A 168 12.25 -2.92 -13.43
C ASN A 168 11.50 -1.80 -14.16
N LEU A 169 10.24 -1.99 -14.52
CA LEU A 169 9.48 -0.96 -15.22
C LEU A 169 8.90 0.04 -14.22
N PRO A 170 9.20 1.35 -14.37
CA PRO A 170 8.66 2.35 -13.46
C PRO A 170 7.13 2.43 -13.62
N LYS A 171 6.42 2.62 -12.50
CA LYS A 171 4.96 2.74 -12.40
C LYS A 171 4.16 1.50 -12.83
N ILE A 172 4.81 0.36 -13.03
CA ILE A 172 4.16 -0.93 -13.28
C ILE A 172 4.39 -1.80 -12.06
N ASP A 173 3.30 -2.27 -11.46
CA ASP A 173 3.34 -3.23 -10.35
C ASP A 173 2.59 -4.49 -10.76
N VAL A 174 3.08 -5.64 -10.30
CA VAL A 174 2.44 -6.95 -10.57
C VAL A 174 2.18 -7.65 -9.23
N LEU A 175 0.97 -8.08 -9.01
CA LEU A 175 0.53 -8.77 -7.79
C LEU A 175 -0.28 -10.03 -8.13
N PRO A 176 -0.18 -11.09 -7.33
CA PRO A 176 -1.13 -12.20 -7.40
C PRO A 176 -2.50 -11.75 -6.86
N SER A 177 -3.56 -12.48 -7.19
CA SER A 177 -4.93 -12.19 -6.74
C SER A 177 -5.06 -12.09 -5.22
N VAL A 178 -4.30 -12.92 -4.49
CA VAL A 178 -4.24 -12.89 -3.02
C VAL A 178 -3.60 -11.60 -2.49
N GLY A 179 -2.63 -11.06 -3.21
CA GLY A 179 -1.91 -9.80 -2.87
C GLY A 179 -2.65 -8.53 -3.24
N ALA A 180 -3.72 -8.62 -4.02
CA ALA A 180 -4.50 -7.45 -4.43
C ALA A 180 -5.03 -6.68 -3.22
N ASN A 181 -4.78 -5.37 -3.20
CA ASN A 181 -5.13 -4.50 -2.09
C ASN A 181 -5.57 -3.10 -2.57
N VAL A 182 -6.31 -2.40 -1.71
CA VAL A 182 -6.94 -1.10 -2.03
C VAL A 182 -5.89 -0.03 -2.35
N TYR A 183 -4.78 0.01 -1.60
CA TYR A 183 -3.75 1.04 -1.77
C TYR A 183 -3.11 0.99 -3.15
N ASP A 184 -2.68 -0.19 -3.60
CA ASP A 184 -2.02 -0.35 -4.88
C ASP A 184 -2.98 -0.15 -6.06
N ILE A 185 -4.25 -0.60 -5.92
CA ILE A 185 -5.29 -0.35 -6.93
C ILE A 185 -5.52 1.15 -7.14
N ILE A 186 -5.61 1.93 -6.07
CA ILE A 186 -5.86 3.38 -6.17
C ILE A 186 -4.60 4.13 -6.63
N ARG A 187 -3.42 3.68 -6.18
CA ARG A 187 -2.13 4.32 -6.48
C ARG A 187 -1.81 4.35 -7.97
N ARG A 188 -2.17 3.29 -8.71
CA ARG A 188 -1.93 3.19 -10.15
C ARG A 188 -3.13 3.71 -10.94
N ASP A 189 -2.87 4.29 -12.11
CA ASP A 189 -3.94 4.87 -12.91
C ASP A 189 -4.84 3.77 -13.50
N THR A 190 -4.27 2.76 -14.11
CA THR A 190 -4.99 1.67 -14.76
C THR A 190 -4.87 0.39 -13.93
N LEU A 191 -5.97 -0.33 -13.77
CA LEU A 191 -6.01 -1.68 -13.22
C LEU A 191 -6.13 -2.69 -14.37
N VAL A 192 -5.22 -3.63 -14.41
CA VAL A 192 -5.22 -4.74 -15.38
C VAL A 192 -5.46 -6.05 -14.63
N LEU A 193 -6.49 -6.79 -15.00
CA LEU A 193 -6.82 -8.09 -14.41
C LEU A 193 -6.70 -9.18 -15.44
N THR A 194 -6.15 -10.33 -15.08
CA THR A 194 -6.29 -11.55 -15.88
C THR A 194 -7.69 -12.15 -15.72
N LYS A 195 -8.14 -12.99 -16.65
CA LYS A 195 -9.42 -13.74 -16.52
C LYS A 195 -9.50 -14.49 -15.19
N ASP A 196 -8.42 -15.19 -14.82
CA ASP A 196 -8.34 -15.95 -13.58
C ASP A 196 -8.43 -15.04 -12.35
N ALA A 197 -7.75 -13.90 -12.38
CA ALA A 197 -7.81 -12.92 -11.29
C ALA A 197 -9.24 -12.38 -11.08
N VAL A 198 -10.01 -12.17 -12.15
CA VAL A 198 -11.41 -11.73 -12.03
C VAL A 198 -12.24 -12.78 -11.30
N ASN A 199 -12.12 -14.06 -11.66
CA ASN A 199 -12.86 -15.16 -11.04
C ASN A 199 -12.49 -15.28 -9.55
N GLU A 200 -11.21 -15.34 -9.23
CA GLU A 200 -10.70 -15.49 -7.86
C GLU A 200 -11.05 -14.28 -6.96
N LEU A 201 -10.94 -13.06 -7.48
CA LEU A 201 -11.35 -11.86 -6.74
C LEU A 201 -12.87 -11.86 -6.48
N THR A 202 -13.66 -12.32 -7.44
CA THR A 202 -15.11 -12.41 -7.30
C THR A 202 -15.49 -13.43 -6.23
N GLU A 203 -14.90 -14.61 -6.23
CA GLU A 203 -15.10 -15.63 -5.18
C GLU A 203 -14.69 -15.12 -3.80
N ARG A 204 -13.50 -14.52 -3.68
CA ARG A 204 -12.97 -13.96 -2.44
C ARG A 204 -13.87 -12.86 -1.86
N LEU A 205 -14.53 -12.09 -2.70
CA LEU A 205 -15.33 -10.94 -2.28
C LEU A 205 -16.82 -11.27 -2.09
N LYS A 206 -17.34 -12.31 -2.72
CA LYS A 206 -18.70 -12.80 -2.48
C LYS A 206 -18.84 -13.52 -1.13
N GLY A 207 -17.88 -14.34 -0.75
CA GLY A 207 -17.81 -14.99 0.58
C GLY A 207 -17.34 -14.00 1.61
#